data_828ca52814c741999d3be743906a8684
#
_entry.id   828ca52814c741999d3be743906a8684
#
_cell.length_a   1.000
_cell.length_b   1.000
_cell.length_c   1.000
_cell.angle_alpha   90.00
_cell.angle_beta   90.00
_cell.angle_gamma   90.00
#
_symmetry.space_group_name_H-M   'P 1'
#
loop_
_entity.id
_entity.type
_entity.pdbx_description
1 polymer ?
#
loop_
_entity_poly.entity_id
_entity_poly.type
_entity_poly.pdbx_seq_one_letter_code
_entity_poly.pdbx_strand_id
1 'polypeptide(L)'
;MDRTPGVKLPPRELGARLDRILACAGKLVDSLPIRVLDHKSPQVDRSVRDLAFHLFRLALAYVDGMDMGRLPESWLEERAPEDLVDGPAVGRYGALVRGRVSGWFEGAAPSEYARTIQAFDGPQNGHELLERTTSQAAQHLRQLYALAGELGATPPESLPTSDFDGLPMPPSLW
;
A
#
# COMPACT_ATOMS: atom_id res chain seq x y z
N MET A 1 -22.25 -9.47 -14.41
CA MET A 1 -21.13 -8.94 -13.64
C MET A 1 -20.38 -7.96 -14.51
N ASP A 2 -20.54 -6.69 -14.22
CA ASP A 2 -19.84 -5.66 -14.97
C ASP A 2 -18.35 -5.67 -14.57
N ARG A 3 -17.54 -6.29 -15.42
CA ARG A 3 -16.10 -6.18 -15.31
C ARG A 3 -15.69 -4.80 -15.82
N THR A 4 -15.06 -4.02 -14.98
CA THR A 4 -14.39 -2.80 -15.41
C THR A 4 -13.38 -3.15 -16.51
N PRO A 5 -13.44 -2.53 -17.68
CA PRO A 5 -12.51 -2.84 -18.77
C PRO A 5 -11.06 -2.66 -18.32
N GLY A 6 -10.21 -3.67 -18.59
CA GLY A 6 -8.78 -3.65 -18.26
C GLY A 6 -8.42 -4.17 -16.86
N VAL A 7 -9.36 -4.21 -15.90
CA VAL A 7 -9.09 -4.76 -14.56
C VAL A 7 -9.28 -6.27 -14.58
N LYS A 8 -8.23 -7.03 -14.18
CA LYS A 8 -8.22 -8.49 -14.25
C LYS A 8 -8.83 -9.16 -13.04
N LEU A 9 -8.64 -8.60 -11.84
CA LEU A 9 -9.04 -9.21 -10.57
C LEU A 9 -10.30 -8.53 -10.04
N PRO A 10 -11.25 -9.28 -9.46
CA PRO A 10 -12.42 -8.69 -8.84
C PRO A 10 -12.07 -7.91 -7.58
N PRO A 11 -12.92 -6.94 -7.15
CA PRO A 11 -12.63 -6.11 -5.98
C PRO A 11 -12.36 -6.91 -4.70
N ARG A 12 -13.09 -7.99 -4.48
CA ARG A 12 -12.89 -8.85 -3.31
C ARG A 12 -11.48 -9.46 -3.28
N GLU A 13 -10.99 -9.91 -4.42
CA GLU A 13 -9.65 -10.48 -4.54
C GLU A 13 -8.57 -9.40 -4.37
N LEU A 14 -8.75 -8.23 -4.98
CA LEU A 14 -7.84 -7.09 -4.81
C LEU A 14 -7.76 -6.67 -3.33
N GLY A 15 -8.89 -6.57 -2.65
CA GLY A 15 -8.93 -6.24 -1.23
C GLY A 15 -8.20 -7.25 -0.35
N ALA A 16 -8.39 -8.54 -0.62
CA ALA A 16 -7.70 -9.62 0.09
C ALA A 16 -6.17 -9.56 -0.11
N ARG A 17 -5.72 -9.28 -1.33
CA ARG A 17 -4.30 -9.12 -1.63
C ARG A 17 -3.72 -7.89 -0.96
N LEU A 18 -4.42 -6.78 -0.99
CA LEU A 18 -4.00 -5.56 -0.30
C LEU A 18 -3.85 -5.81 1.21
N ASP A 19 -4.77 -6.52 1.84
CA ASP A 19 -4.69 -6.88 3.26
C ASP A 19 -3.42 -7.70 3.56
N ARG A 20 -3.10 -8.71 2.74
CA ARG A 20 -1.89 -9.52 2.92
C ARG A 20 -0.61 -8.70 2.70
N ILE A 21 -0.60 -7.79 1.72
CA ILE A 21 0.52 -6.87 1.48
C ILE A 21 0.74 -5.97 2.71
N LEU A 22 -0.32 -5.40 3.25
CA LEU A 22 -0.25 -4.57 4.46
C LEU A 22 0.26 -5.36 5.68
N ALA A 23 -0.23 -6.58 5.86
CA ALA A 23 0.23 -7.46 6.94
C ALA A 23 1.72 -7.78 6.82
N CYS A 24 2.17 -8.10 5.62
CA CYS A 24 3.57 -8.41 5.33
C CYS A 24 4.48 -7.19 5.55
N ALA A 25 4.06 -6.02 5.08
CA ALA A 25 4.78 -4.76 5.30
C ALA A 25 4.89 -4.43 6.79
N GLY A 26 3.82 -4.62 7.55
CA GLY A 26 3.81 -4.40 9.00
C GLY A 26 4.80 -5.27 9.74
N LYS A 27 4.86 -6.56 9.43
CA LYS A 27 5.82 -7.49 10.02
C LYS A 27 7.27 -7.14 9.65
N LEU A 28 7.50 -6.77 8.39
CA LEU A 28 8.83 -6.36 7.95
C LEU A 28 9.31 -5.15 8.74
N VAL A 29 8.56 -4.05 8.74
CA VAL A 29 9.01 -2.80 9.36
C VAL A 29 9.14 -2.91 10.88
N ASP A 30 8.27 -3.68 11.53
CA ASP A 30 8.37 -3.95 12.97
C ASP A 30 9.73 -4.56 13.35
N SER A 31 10.31 -5.36 12.46
CA SER A 31 11.60 -6.03 12.65
C SER A 31 12.83 -5.17 12.30
N LEU A 32 12.64 -4.02 11.61
CA LEU A 32 13.77 -3.25 11.11
C LEU A 32 14.42 -2.37 12.18
N PRO A 33 15.76 -2.39 12.29
CA PRO A 33 16.47 -1.46 13.16
C PRO A 33 16.42 -0.03 12.63
N ILE A 34 16.58 0.95 13.52
CA ILE A 34 16.51 2.38 13.19
C ILE A 34 17.49 2.74 12.07
N ARG A 35 18.72 2.18 12.07
CA ARG A 35 19.71 2.43 11.01
C ARG A 35 19.19 2.07 9.61
N VAL A 36 18.33 1.05 9.49
CA VAL A 36 17.71 0.65 8.23
C VAL A 36 16.56 1.59 7.90
N LEU A 37 15.72 1.90 8.87
CA LEU A 37 14.60 2.82 8.69
C LEU A 37 15.02 4.22 8.25
N ASP A 38 16.14 4.72 8.77
CA ASP A 38 16.67 6.06 8.45
C ASP A 38 17.46 6.11 7.15
N HIS A 39 17.78 4.95 6.58
CA HIS A 39 18.51 4.92 5.31
C HIS A 39 17.70 5.56 4.20
N LYS A 40 18.28 6.57 3.55
CA LYS A 40 17.69 7.23 2.40
C LYS A 40 18.16 6.56 1.12
N SER A 41 17.24 5.91 0.41
CA SER A 41 17.53 5.29 -0.88
C SER A 41 17.54 6.33 -1.99
N PRO A 42 18.63 6.40 -2.79
CA PRO A 42 18.67 7.29 -3.96
C PRO A 42 17.67 6.87 -5.06
N GLN A 43 17.29 5.59 -5.13
CA GLN A 43 16.39 5.08 -6.15
C GLN A 43 14.95 5.59 -5.98
N VAL A 44 14.50 5.79 -4.74
CA VAL A 44 13.12 6.24 -4.43
C VAL A 44 13.06 7.62 -3.81
N ASP A 45 14.21 8.26 -3.58
CA ASP A 45 14.34 9.57 -2.92
C ASP A 45 13.56 9.69 -1.59
N ARG A 46 13.53 8.59 -0.84
CA ARG A 46 12.83 8.49 0.45
C ARG A 46 13.65 7.66 1.41
N SER A 47 13.46 7.90 2.72
CA SER A 47 13.92 6.94 3.72
C SER A 47 13.09 5.65 3.66
N VAL A 48 13.63 4.56 4.18
CA VAL A 48 12.88 3.30 4.31
C VAL A 48 11.62 3.52 5.16
N ARG A 49 11.71 4.32 6.23
CA ARG A 49 10.57 4.72 7.06
C ARG A 49 9.49 5.43 6.23
N ASP A 50 9.87 6.42 5.44
CA ASP A 50 8.93 7.18 4.60
C ASP A 50 8.32 6.30 3.50
N LEU A 51 9.08 5.37 2.94
CA LEU A 51 8.57 4.42 1.95
C LEU A 51 7.53 3.48 2.56
N ALA A 52 7.80 2.96 3.75
CA ALA A 52 6.84 2.12 4.48
C ALA A 52 5.57 2.91 4.85
N PHE A 53 5.73 4.11 5.38
CA PHE A 53 4.61 5.01 5.68
C PHE A 53 3.78 5.28 4.43
N HIS A 54 4.42 5.56 3.30
CA HIS A 54 3.75 5.80 2.02
C HIS A 54 2.93 4.58 1.56
N LEU A 55 3.48 3.36 1.71
CA LEU A 55 2.74 2.14 1.39
C LEU A 55 1.44 2.05 2.20
N PHE A 56 1.50 2.26 3.51
CA PHE A 56 0.30 2.28 4.36
C PHE A 56 -0.64 3.43 3.99
N ARG A 57 -0.07 4.58 3.67
CA ARG A 57 -0.84 5.77 3.31
C ARG A 57 -1.64 5.59 2.02
N LEU A 58 -1.10 4.86 1.04
CA LEU A 58 -1.82 4.51 -0.19
C LEU A 58 -3.13 3.78 0.11
N ALA A 59 -3.09 2.78 0.96
CA ALA A 59 -4.27 1.99 1.33
C ALA A 59 -5.29 2.83 2.11
N LEU A 60 -4.82 3.64 3.07
CA LEU A 60 -5.68 4.53 3.84
C LEU A 60 -6.32 5.59 2.95
N ALA A 61 -5.55 6.19 2.05
CA ALA A 61 -6.05 7.18 1.11
C ALA A 61 -7.12 6.61 0.17
N TYR A 62 -6.98 5.34 -0.23
CA TYR A 62 -8.01 4.66 -1.01
C TYR A 62 -9.36 4.65 -0.27
N VAL A 63 -9.40 4.14 0.95
CA VAL A 63 -10.68 4.02 1.69
C VAL A 63 -11.26 5.39 2.07
N ASP A 64 -10.42 6.34 2.46
CA ASP A 64 -10.86 7.71 2.73
C ASP A 64 -11.35 8.39 1.45
N GLY A 65 -10.68 8.15 0.33
CA GLY A 65 -11.10 8.64 -0.98
C GLY A 65 -12.44 8.08 -1.41
N MET A 66 -12.68 6.78 -1.19
CA MET A 66 -13.97 6.16 -1.45
C MET A 66 -15.08 6.78 -0.60
N ASP A 67 -14.83 7.02 0.68
CA ASP A 67 -15.81 7.66 1.56
C ASP A 67 -16.09 9.11 1.17
N MET A 68 -15.07 9.87 0.77
CA MET A 68 -15.20 11.29 0.43
C MET A 68 -15.51 11.58 -1.03
N GLY A 69 -15.40 10.60 -1.91
CA GLY A 69 -15.60 10.77 -3.35
C GLY A 69 -14.46 11.49 -4.07
N ARG A 70 -13.33 11.72 -3.41
CA ARG A 70 -12.14 12.39 -3.96
C ARG A 70 -10.86 11.87 -3.32
N LEU A 71 -9.77 11.90 -4.08
CA LEU A 71 -8.44 11.53 -3.61
C LEU A 71 -7.44 12.60 -4.05
N PRO A 72 -7.13 13.59 -3.19
CA PRO A 72 -6.14 14.61 -3.47
C PRO A 72 -4.71 14.05 -3.46
N GLU A 73 -3.85 14.54 -4.34
CA GLU A 73 -2.43 14.15 -4.40
C GLU A 73 -1.70 14.41 -3.06
N SER A 74 -2.05 15.49 -2.38
CA SER A 74 -1.44 15.87 -1.10
C SER A 74 -1.53 14.77 -0.03
N TRP A 75 -2.53 13.91 -0.08
CA TRP A 75 -2.64 12.78 0.84
C TRP A 75 -1.54 11.73 0.63
N LEU A 76 -1.01 11.64 -0.58
CA LEU A 76 0.04 10.69 -0.96
C LEU A 76 1.45 11.25 -0.79
N GLU A 77 1.58 12.57 -0.64
CA GLU A 77 2.85 13.28 -0.46
C GLU A 77 3.28 13.39 1.00
N GLU A 78 2.43 13.03 1.94
CA GLU A 78 2.73 13.10 3.37
C GLU A 78 3.94 12.25 3.72
N ARG A 79 4.80 12.80 4.57
CA ARG A 79 5.93 12.08 5.16
C ARG A 79 5.54 11.44 6.48
N ALA A 80 6.31 10.45 6.91
CA ALA A 80 6.11 9.81 8.19
C ALA A 80 6.16 10.85 9.32
N PRO A 81 5.14 10.87 10.22
CA PRO A 81 5.16 11.72 11.40
C PRO A 81 6.37 11.43 12.29
N GLU A 82 6.83 12.46 13.02
CA GLU A 82 8.02 12.37 13.87
C GLU A 82 7.89 11.36 15.02
N ASP A 83 6.68 11.03 15.44
CA ASP A 83 6.41 10.05 16.47
C ASP A 83 6.54 8.58 16.01
N LEU A 84 6.68 8.35 14.70
CA LEU A 84 7.00 7.03 14.16
C LEU A 84 8.53 6.77 14.23
N VAL A 85 9.04 6.71 15.45
CA VAL A 85 10.48 6.77 15.75
C VAL A 85 11.24 5.50 15.44
N ASP A 86 10.59 4.34 15.48
CA ASP A 86 11.24 3.03 15.33
C ASP A 86 10.34 2.02 14.57
N GLY A 87 10.87 0.83 14.32
CA GLY A 87 10.15 -0.24 13.63
C GLY A 87 8.81 -0.59 14.27
N PRO A 88 8.76 -0.85 15.60
CA PRO A 88 7.50 -1.11 16.29
C PRO A 88 6.47 0.02 16.17
N ALA A 89 6.89 1.29 16.19
CA ALA A 89 5.98 2.42 15.99
C ALA A 89 5.38 2.45 14.59
N VAL A 90 6.20 2.25 13.57
CA VAL A 90 5.73 2.15 12.17
C VAL A 90 4.81 0.93 11.99
N GLY A 91 5.17 -0.19 12.58
CA GLY A 91 4.35 -1.42 12.56
C GLY A 91 2.99 -1.22 13.22
N ARG A 92 2.89 -0.52 14.36
CA ARG A 92 1.62 -0.19 15.00
C ARG A 92 0.76 0.73 14.13
N TYR A 93 1.36 1.72 13.50
CA TYR A 93 0.66 2.55 12.52
C TYR A 93 0.09 1.70 11.38
N GLY A 94 0.90 0.82 10.82
CA GLY A 94 0.46 -0.11 9.77
C GLY A 94 -0.70 -1.01 10.21
N ALA A 95 -0.69 -1.49 11.45
CA ALA A 95 -1.78 -2.29 12.01
C ALA A 95 -3.08 -1.49 12.15
N LEU A 96 -3.01 -0.22 12.55
CA LEU A 96 -4.17 0.66 12.60
C LEU A 96 -4.76 0.91 11.21
N VAL A 97 -3.91 1.19 10.23
CA VAL A 97 -4.32 1.35 8.83
C VAL A 97 -4.99 0.08 8.32
N ARG A 98 -4.37 -1.08 8.55
CA ARG A 98 -4.93 -2.36 8.13
C ARG A 98 -6.32 -2.60 8.72
N GLY A 99 -6.51 -2.30 10.00
CA GLY A 99 -7.82 -2.41 10.66
C GLY A 99 -8.87 -1.52 10.01
N ARG A 100 -8.53 -0.27 9.72
CA ARG A 100 -9.43 0.69 9.03
C ARG A 100 -9.80 0.20 7.63
N VAL A 101 -8.81 -0.26 6.86
CA VAL A 101 -8.98 -0.75 5.49
C VAL A 101 -9.84 -2.03 5.48
N SER A 102 -9.54 -2.99 6.34
CA SER A 102 -10.31 -4.23 6.47
C SER A 102 -11.77 -3.96 6.83
N GLY A 103 -12.02 -3.07 7.79
CA GLY A 103 -13.36 -2.68 8.20
C GLY A 103 -14.16 -2.04 7.05
N TRP A 104 -13.50 -1.21 6.22
CA TRP A 104 -14.14 -0.64 5.05
C TRP A 104 -14.56 -1.73 4.03
N PHE A 105 -13.66 -2.66 3.72
CA PHE A 105 -13.97 -3.76 2.77
C PHE A 105 -15.10 -4.68 3.27
N GLU A 106 -15.17 -4.94 4.57
CA GLU A 106 -16.25 -5.73 5.18
C GLU A 106 -17.61 -5.06 5.00
N GLY A 107 -17.67 -3.73 5.06
CA GLY A 107 -18.90 -2.96 4.94
C GLY A 107 -19.25 -2.51 3.52
N ALA A 108 -18.32 -2.61 2.56
CA ALA A 108 -18.52 -2.06 1.23
C ALA A 108 -19.51 -2.90 0.41
N ALA A 109 -20.55 -2.24 -0.11
CA ALA A 109 -21.46 -2.84 -1.09
C ALA A 109 -20.78 -2.95 -2.46
N PRO A 110 -21.15 -3.94 -3.31
CA PRO A 110 -20.59 -4.06 -4.65
C PRO A 110 -20.71 -2.79 -5.51
N SER A 111 -21.78 -2.02 -5.32
CA SER A 111 -22.01 -0.75 -6.02
C SER A 111 -20.97 0.34 -5.69
N GLU A 112 -20.31 0.27 -4.53
CA GLU A 112 -19.25 1.22 -4.17
C GLU A 112 -18.10 1.21 -5.17
N TYR A 113 -17.72 0.04 -5.65
CA TYR A 113 -16.62 -0.10 -6.62
C TYR A 113 -16.92 0.45 -8.01
N ALA A 114 -18.19 0.63 -8.35
CA ALA A 114 -18.62 1.25 -9.60
C ALA A 114 -18.69 2.78 -9.52
N ARG A 115 -18.63 3.37 -8.32
CA ARG A 115 -18.68 4.82 -8.13
C ARG A 115 -17.47 5.50 -8.76
N THR A 116 -17.70 6.66 -9.35
CA THR A 116 -16.64 7.53 -9.85
C THR A 116 -16.08 8.38 -8.71
N ILE A 117 -14.76 8.33 -8.55
CA ILE A 117 -14.01 9.11 -7.57
C ILE A 117 -13.14 10.12 -8.32
N GLN A 118 -13.10 11.35 -7.83
CA GLN A 118 -12.21 12.38 -8.37
C GLN A 118 -10.80 12.19 -7.82
N ALA A 119 -9.98 11.43 -8.54
CA ALA A 119 -8.56 11.31 -8.24
C ALA A 119 -7.78 12.53 -8.79
N PHE A 120 -6.57 12.74 -8.29
CA PHE A 120 -5.74 13.90 -8.68
C PHE A 120 -5.41 13.93 -10.19
N ASP A 121 -5.39 12.78 -10.85
CA ASP A 121 -5.10 12.62 -12.28
C ASP A 121 -6.36 12.40 -13.13
N GLY A 122 -7.53 12.64 -12.56
CA GLY A 122 -8.81 12.56 -13.25
C GLY A 122 -9.81 11.60 -12.60
N PRO A 123 -11.02 11.48 -13.16
CA PRO A 123 -12.04 10.59 -12.63
C PRO A 123 -11.66 9.12 -12.85
N GLN A 124 -11.81 8.31 -11.81
CA GLN A 124 -11.63 6.85 -11.84
C GLN A 124 -12.75 6.18 -11.09
N ASN A 125 -13.16 4.98 -11.49
CA ASN A 125 -14.07 4.21 -10.66
C ASN A 125 -13.32 3.52 -9.52
N GLY A 126 -14.05 3.12 -8.47
CA GLY A 126 -13.45 2.53 -7.28
C GLY A 126 -12.72 1.22 -7.56
N HIS A 127 -13.14 0.45 -8.56
CA HIS A 127 -12.48 -0.81 -8.94
C HIS A 127 -11.11 -0.55 -9.59
N GLU A 128 -11.04 0.37 -10.55
CA GLU A 128 -9.76 0.78 -11.18
C GLU A 128 -8.79 1.36 -10.15
N LEU A 129 -9.30 2.22 -9.27
CA LEU A 129 -8.50 2.83 -8.21
C LEU A 129 -7.97 1.77 -7.23
N LEU A 130 -8.76 0.75 -6.90
CA LEU A 130 -8.33 -0.36 -6.03
C LEU A 130 -7.22 -1.19 -6.69
N GLU A 131 -7.34 -1.52 -7.98
CA GLU A 131 -6.28 -2.22 -8.70
C GLU A 131 -4.98 -1.43 -8.66
N ARG A 132 -5.04 -0.15 -8.98
CA ARG A 132 -3.89 0.75 -8.96
C ARG A 132 -3.27 0.84 -7.58
N THR A 133 -4.07 1.03 -6.54
CA THR A 133 -3.60 1.09 -5.15
C THR A 133 -2.91 -0.20 -4.74
N THR A 134 -3.51 -1.35 -5.04
CA THR A 134 -2.95 -2.66 -4.72
C THR A 134 -1.63 -2.90 -5.44
N SER A 135 -1.56 -2.54 -6.73
CA SER A 135 -0.33 -2.67 -7.53
C SER A 135 0.79 -1.78 -7.00
N GLN A 136 0.49 -0.55 -6.64
CA GLN A 136 1.48 0.37 -6.06
C GLN A 136 1.96 -0.11 -4.68
N ALA A 137 1.07 -0.59 -3.83
CA ALA A 137 1.43 -1.18 -2.54
C ALA A 137 2.33 -2.41 -2.72
N ALA A 138 2.02 -3.28 -3.68
CA ALA A 138 2.85 -4.44 -4.03
C ALA A 138 4.25 -4.03 -4.49
N GLN A 139 4.35 -3.00 -5.34
CA GLN A 139 5.63 -2.48 -5.82
C GLN A 139 6.47 -1.91 -4.67
N HIS A 140 5.88 -1.14 -3.79
CA HIS A 140 6.58 -0.60 -2.64
C HIS A 140 7.00 -1.69 -1.64
N LEU A 141 6.22 -2.76 -1.50
CA LEU A 141 6.62 -3.92 -0.70
C LEU A 141 7.86 -4.59 -1.28
N ARG A 142 7.91 -4.79 -2.61
CA ARG A 142 9.11 -5.31 -3.28
C ARG A 142 10.34 -4.44 -3.01
N GLN A 143 10.17 -3.13 -3.11
CA GLN A 143 11.25 -2.16 -2.83
C GLN A 143 11.72 -2.22 -1.38
N LEU A 144 10.82 -2.30 -0.42
CA LEU A 144 11.15 -2.44 1.00
C LEU A 144 11.94 -3.71 1.28
N TYR A 145 11.55 -4.83 0.69
CA TYR A 145 12.29 -6.09 0.83
C TYR A 145 13.69 -6.01 0.23
N ALA A 146 13.83 -5.40 -0.94
CA ALA A 146 15.13 -5.21 -1.59
C ALA A 146 16.05 -4.33 -0.73
N LEU A 147 15.57 -3.21 -0.22
CA LEU A 147 16.34 -2.30 0.63
C LEU A 147 16.74 -2.96 1.95
N ALA A 148 15.83 -3.67 2.59
CA ALA A 148 16.12 -4.42 3.81
C ALA A 148 17.25 -5.43 3.59
N GLY A 149 17.18 -6.20 2.50
CA GLY A 149 18.22 -7.17 2.13
C GLY A 149 19.57 -6.52 1.83
N GLU A 150 19.59 -5.43 1.06
CA GLU A 150 20.82 -4.67 0.76
C GLU A 150 21.48 -4.12 2.04
N LEU A 151 20.69 -3.79 3.04
CA LEU A 151 21.15 -3.25 4.32
C LEU A 151 21.39 -4.34 5.38
N GLY A 152 21.35 -5.61 4.99
CA GLY A 152 21.69 -6.76 5.83
C GLY A 152 20.59 -7.17 6.80
N ALA A 153 19.36 -6.70 6.62
CA ALA A 153 18.22 -7.15 7.42
C ALA A 153 17.58 -8.40 6.80
N THR A 154 17.22 -9.37 7.64
CA THR A 154 16.51 -10.57 7.21
C THR A 154 15.02 -10.38 7.49
N PRO A 155 14.15 -10.38 6.46
CA PRO A 155 12.70 -10.30 6.66
C PRO A 155 12.17 -11.48 7.49
N PRO A 156 11.16 -11.27 8.35
CA PRO A 156 10.57 -12.35 9.16
C PRO A 156 9.82 -13.40 8.33
N GLU A 157 9.40 -13.03 7.12
CA GLU A 157 8.78 -13.95 6.16
C GLU A 157 9.19 -13.59 4.73
N SER A 158 9.03 -14.53 3.80
CA SER A 158 9.36 -14.30 2.40
C SER A 158 8.38 -13.32 1.74
N LEU A 159 8.85 -12.64 0.69
CA LEU A 159 8.01 -11.78 -0.14
C LEU A 159 6.84 -12.59 -0.73
N PRO A 160 5.58 -12.14 -0.54
CA PRO A 160 4.40 -12.89 -0.97
C PRO A 160 4.15 -12.74 -2.49
N THR A 161 5.05 -13.28 -3.30
CA THR A 161 5.04 -13.10 -4.77
C THR A 161 3.76 -13.61 -5.44
N SER A 162 3.12 -14.64 -4.89
CA SER A 162 1.85 -15.13 -5.43
C SER A 162 0.71 -14.10 -5.31
N ASP A 163 0.79 -13.17 -4.36
CA ASP A 163 -0.19 -12.10 -4.22
C ASP A 163 -0.03 -11.01 -5.29
N PHE A 164 1.03 -11.05 -6.07
CA PHE A 164 1.27 -10.09 -7.15
C PHE A 164 0.75 -10.59 -8.50
N ASP A 165 0.39 -11.86 -8.60
CA ASP A 165 -0.10 -12.46 -9.83
C ASP A 165 -1.37 -11.77 -10.32
N GLY A 166 -1.37 -11.33 -11.58
CA GLY A 166 -2.50 -10.64 -12.20
C GLY A 166 -2.57 -9.14 -11.91
N LEU A 167 -1.68 -8.61 -11.05
CA LEU A 167 -1.56 -7.16 -10.86
C LEU A 167 -0.71 -6.54 -11.98
N PRO A 168 -1.08 -5.35 -12.47
CA PRO A 168 -0.25 -4.61 -13.43
C PRO A 168 0.97 -4.01 -12.71
N MET A 169 2.06 -4.76 -12.67
CA MET A 169 3.30 -4.37 -12.00
C MET A 169 4.32 -3.88 -13.02
N PRO A 170 5.13 -2.84 -12.70
CA PRO A 170 6.24 -2.46 -13.55
C PRO A 170 7.29 -3.58 -13.61
N PRO A 171 7.97 -3.79 -14.77
CA PRO A 171 8.96 -4.86 -14.90
C PRO A 171 10.23 -4.58 -14.09
N SER A 172 10.59 -3.32 -13.86
CA SER A 172 11.74 -2.94 -13.04
C SER A 172 11.34 -2.73 -11.59
N LEU A 173 12.31 -2.91 -10.69
CA LEU A 173 12.10 -2.65 -9.26
C LEU A 173 12.06 -1.15 -8.93
N TRP A 174 12.84 -0.34 -9.66
CA TRP A 174 13.00 1.11 -9.47
C TRP A 174 12.50 1.91 -10.66
#